data_c1c6dbe466feb49cea39e2cb50529405
#
_entry.id   c1c6dbe466feb49cea39e2cb50529405
#
_cell.length_a   1.000
_cell.length_b   1.000
_cell.length_c   1.000
_cell.angle_alpha   90.00
_cell.angle_beta   90.00
_cell.angle_gamma   90.00
#
_symmetry.space_group_name_H-M   'P 1'
#
loop_
_entity.id
_entity.type
_entity.pdbx_description
1 polymer ?
#
loop_
_entity_poly.entity_id
_entity_poly.type
_entity_poly.pdbx_seq_one_letter_code
_entity_poly.pdbx_strand_id
1 'polypeptide(L)'
;MYRSRMGKKLDDITLDYVSSISDDVELAFYDIVGSQAHTIMLYEKKIITKSEAKKILSALEKLKKEKFEKKSNAEDIHELIESLVIKNAGLASGGKMHTARSRNDQVSLDIRMKIRDDINVLCQYLLDTIEALISLAQVHQKTVMPLYTHLQQAQVGVFSHYLLSYADSLFRDVD
;
A
#
# COMPACT_ATOMS: atom_id res chain seq x y z
N MET A 1 -19.96 -8.29 -7.88
CA MET A 1 -21.36 -8.68 -8.22
C MET A 1 -21.99 -7.88 -9.33
N TYR A 2 -21.34 -6.87 -9.82
CA TYR A 2 -21.73 -6.17 -11.04
C TYR A 2 -21.80 -7.13 -12.24
N ARG A 3 -20.86 -8.08 -12.34
CA ARG A 3 -20.81 -9.12 -13.37
C ARG A 3 -21.93 -10.15 -13.31
N SER A 4 -22.55 -10.41 -12.15
CA SER A 4 -23.62 -11.39 -12.03
C SER A 4 -24.88 -11.02 -12.83
N ARG A 5 -25.06 -9.74 -13.17
CA ARG A 5 -26.15 -9.26 -14.02
C ARG A 5 -25.87 -9.41 -15.52
N MET A 6 -24.62 -9.50 -15.93
CA MET A 6 -24.23 -9.56 -17.34
C MET A 6 -24.26 -10.98 -17.91
N GLY A 7 -24.30 -12.02 -17.06
CA GLY A 7 -24.51 -13.42 -17.44
C GLY A 7 -23.44 -14.06 -18.34
N LYS A 8 -22.40 -13.30 -18.72
CA LYS A 8 -21.29 -13.79 -19.56
C LYS A 8 -19.94 -13.38 -18.94
N LYS A 9 -18.94 -14.25 -19.11
CA LYS A 9 -17.55 -13.86 -18.84
C LYS A 9 -17.12 -12.81 -19.87
N LEU A 10 -16.27 -11.87 -19.44
CA LEU A 10 -15.56 -11.00 -20.37
C LEU A 10 -14.67 -11.85 -21.28
N ASP A 11 -14.53 -11.47 -22.54
CA ASP A 11 -13.49 -12.03 -23.39
C ASP A 11 -12.10 -11.59 -22.92
N ASP A 12 -11.08 -12.32 -23.35
CA ASP A 12 -9.71 -12.13 -22.86
C ASP A 12 -9.15 -10.74 -23.19
N ILE A 13 -9.52 -10.17 -24.34
CA ILE A 13 -9.06 -8.83 -24.76
C ILE A 13 -9.68 -7.76 -23.87
N THR A 14 -10.98 -7.85 -23.61
CA THR A 14 -11.68 -6.92 -22.73
C THR A 14 -11.18 -7.03 -21.30
N LEU A 15 -10.92 -8.26 -20.81
CA LEU A 15 -10.38 -8.47 -19.49
C LEU A 15 -8.98 -7.87 -19.35
N ASP A 16 -8.10 -8.06 -20.32
CA ASP A 16 -6.75 -7.50 -20.33
C ASP A 16 -6.77 -5.96 -20.32
N TYR A 17 -7.72 -5.36 -21.04
CA TYR A 17 -7.88 -3.90 -21.10
C TYR A 17 -8.37 -3.29 -19.79
N VAL A 18 -9.29 -3.96 -19.07
CA VAL A 18 -9.90 -3.41 -17.85
C VAL A 18 -9.20 -3.88 -16.56
N SER A 19 -8.30 -4.87 -16.65
CA SER A 19 -7.68 -5.46 -15.48
C SER A 19 -6.56 -4.57 -14.94
N SER A 20 -6.63 -4.27 -13.63
CA SER A 20 -5.58 -3.59 -12.87
C SER A 20 -4.78 -4.53 -11.96
N ILE A 21 -5.04 -5.84 -12.03
CA ILE A 21 -4.51 -6.80 -11.05
C ILE A 21 -2.98 -6.83 -10.97
N SER A 22 -2.29 -6.55 -12.07
CA SER A 22 -0.81 -6.49 -12.09
C SER A 22 -0.24 -5.42 -11.17
N ASP A 23 -0.98 -4.32 -10.99
CA ASP A 23 -0.59 -3.16 -10.20
C ASP A 23 -1.20 -3.24 -8.79
N ASP A 24 -2.43 -3.77 -8.68
CA ASP A 24 -3.19 -3.81 -7.44
C ASP A 24 -2.73 -4.91 -6.46
N VAL A 25 -1.94 -5.89 -6.91
CA VAL A 25 -1.52 -7.01 -6.06
C VAL A 25 -0.84 -6.56 -4.77
N GLU A 26 -0.18 -5.42 -4.79
CA GLU A 26 0.46 -4.82 -3.61
C GLU A 26 -0.55 -4.30 -2.57
N LEU A 27 -1.81 -4.09 -2.96
CA LEU A 27 -2.90 -3.69 -2.08
C LEU A 27 -3.55 -4.86 -1.36
N ALA A 28 -3.22 -6.12 -1.73
CA ALA A 28 -3.87 -7.32 -1.19
C ALA A 28 -3.89 -7.37 0.34
N PHE A 29 -2.75 -7.06 0.98
CA PHE A 29 -2.66 -7.05 2.44
C PHE A 29 -3.60 -6.02 3.06
N TYR A 30 -3.64 -4.83 2.50
CA TYR A 30 -4.47 -3.72 2.99
C TYR A 30 -5.95 -3.99 2.79
N ASP A 31 -6.35 -4.55 1.64
CA ASP A 31 -7.73 -4.97 1.40
C ASP A 31 -8.19 -6.04 2.39
N ILE A 32 -7.34 -7.01 2.70
CA ILE A 32 -7.66 -8.04 3.70
C ILE A 32 -7.87 -7.40 5.07
N VAL A 33 -6.99 -6.51 5.50
CA VAL A 33 -7.10 -5.80 6.80
C VAL A 33 -8.33 -4.91 6.84
N GLY A 34 -8.58 -4.13 5.80
CA GLY A 34 -9.77 -3.29 5.66
C GLY A 34 -11.06 -4.11 5.67
N SER A 35 -11.07 -5.25 4.97
CA SER A 35 -12.20 -6.19 4.93
C SER A 35 -12.44 -6.89 6.27
N GLN A 36 -11.39 -7.16 7.06
CA GLN A 36 -11.55 -7.66 8.44
C GLN A 36 -12.23 -6.62 9.33
N ALA A 37 -11.77 -5.37 9.30
CA ALA A 37 -12.37 -4.27 10.08
C ALA A 37 -13.84 -4.05 9.68
N HIS A 38 -14.14 -4.05 8.37
CA HIS A 38 -15.50 -3.93 7.87
C HIS A 38 -16.40 -5.08 8.31
N THR A 39 -15.89 -6.32 8.29
CA THR A 39 -16.64 -7.51 8.77
C THR A 39 -16.96 -7.42 10.25
N ILE A 40 -16.04 -6.93 11.08
CA ILE A 40 -16.26 -6.69 12.52
C ILE A 40 -17.38 -5.66 12.70
N MET A 41 -17.31 -4.54 11.98
CA MET A 41 -18.35 -3.50 12.01
C MET A 41 -19.72 -4.06 11.62
N LEU A 42 -19.82 -4.86 10.55
CA LEU A 42 -21.08 -5.49 10.13
C LEU A 42 -21.67 -6.37 11.25
N TYR A 43 -20.83 -7.11 11.96
CA TYR A 43 -21.25 -7.92 13.11
C TYR A 43 -21.71 -7.04 14.28
N GLU A 44 -20.96 -6.02 14.67
CA GLU A 44 -21.32 -5.11 15.75
C GLU A 44 -22.62 -4.37 15.49
N LYS A 45 -22.88 -4.00 14.22
CA LYS A 45 -24.14 -3.40 13.79
C LYS A 45 -25.28 -4.42 13.57
N LYS A 46 -25.04 -5.72 13.89
CA LYS A 46 -26.02 -6.80 13.75
C LYS A 46 -26.54 -7.00 12.33
N ILE A 47 -25.76 -6.60 11.32
CA ILE A 47 -26.07 -6.81 9.89
C ILE A 47 -25.77 -8.27 9.50
N ILE A 48 -24.73 -8.86 10.09
CA ILE A 48 -24.38 -10.28 9.94
C ILE A 48 -24.33 -10.96 11.30
N THR A 49 -24.50 -12.27 11.29
CA THR A 49 -24.44 -13.09 12.50
C THR A 49 -23.00 -13.36 12.93
N LYS A 50 -22.81 -13.75 14.19
CA LYS A 50 -21.51 -14.18 14.73
C LYS A 50 -20.88 -15.33 13.92
N SER A 51 -21.72 -16.28 13.47
CA SER A 51 -21.26 -17.42 12.67
C SER A 51 -20.75 -16.98 11.30
N GLU A 52 -21.44 -16.06 10.64
CA GLU A 52 -21.02 -15.50 9.34
C GLU A 52 -19.74 -14.69 9.48
N ALA A 53 -19.66 -13.80 10.46
CA ALA A 53 -18.45 -13.02 10.76
C ALA A 53 -17.23 -13.95 11.00
N LYS A 54 -17.40 -15.00 11.82
CA LYS A 54 -16.33 -15.97 12.07
C LYS A 54 -15.85 -16.67 10.80
N LYS A 55 -16.76 -17.05 9.91
CA LYS A 55 -16.39 -17.69 8.63
C LYS A 55 -15.63 -16.75 7.71
N ILE A 56 -16.09 -15.51 7.58
CA ILE A 56 -15.44 -14.48 6.74
C ILE A 56 -14.05 -14.15 7.30
N LEU A 57 -13.95 -13.84 8.60
CA LEU A 57 -12.67 -13.53 9.25
C LEU A 57 -11.66 -14.68 9.16
N SER A 58 -12.13 -15.94 9.33
CA SER A 58 -11.24 -17.10 9.16
C SER A 58 -10.75 -17.28 7.73
N ALA A 59 -11.57 -16.95 6.74
CA ALA A 59 -11.16 -16.97 5.33
C ALA A 59 -10.13 -15.88 5.04
N LEU A 60 -10.37 -14.65 5.48
CA LEU A 60 -9.44 -13.52 5.32
C LEU A 60 -8.10 -13.79 6.01
N GLU A 61 -8.11 -14.39 7.21
CA GLU A 61 -6.86 -14.69 7.93
C GLU A 61 -6.01 -15.76 7.22
N LYS A 62 -6.64 -16.70 6.52
CA LYS A 62 -5.92 -17.64 5.66
C LYS A 62 -5.28 -16.93 4.48
N LEU A 63 -6.00 -16.01 3.84
CA LEU A 63 -5.53 -15.26 2.67
C LEU A 63 -4.33 -14.36 2.98
N LYS A 64 -4.16 -13.87 4.22
CA LYS A 64 -2.96 -13.11 4.62
C LYS A 64 -1.65 -13.87 4.42
N LYS A 65 -1.68 -15.19 4.40
CA LYS A 65 -0.50 -16.06 4.25
C LYS A 65 -0.27 -16.48 2.79
N GLU A 66 -1.19 -16.16 1.91
CA GLU A 66 -1.11 -16.52 0.50
C GLU A 66 -0.32 -15.45 -0.28
N LYS A 67 0.39 -15.88 -1.32
CA LYS A 67 0.99 -14.98 -2.30
C LYS A 67 0.02 -14.84 -3.47
N PHE A 68 -0.31 -13.62 -3.81
CA PHE A 68 -1.17 -13.33 -4.95
C PHE A 68 -0.31 -13.16 -6.20
N GLU A 69 -0.73 -13.78 -7.30
CA GLU A 69 -0.06 -13.66 -8.59
C GLU A 69 -0.56 -12.43 -9.35
N LYS A 70 0.35 -11.80 -10.11
CA LYS A 70 0.04 -10.64 -10.95
C LYS A 70 -0.88 -10.96 -12.15
N LYS A 71 -1.20 -12.23 -12.37
CA LYS A 71 -2.12 -12.69 -13.43
C LYS A 71 -3.26 -13.49 -12.82
N SER A 72 -4.47 -13.04 -13.05
CA SER A 72 -5.70 -13.71 -12.61
C SER A 72 -6.81 -13.39 -13.61
N ASN A 73 -7.87 -14.21 -13.59
CA ASN A 73 -9.10 -13.93 -14.34
C ASN A 73 -10.02 -12.91 -13.64
N ALA A 74 -9.55 -12.27 -12.58
CA ALA A 74 -10.22 -11.19 -11.88
C ALA A 74 -9.86 -9.83 -12.50
N GLU A 75 -10.73 -8.86 -12.37
CA GLU A 75 -10.53 -7.50 -12.85
C GLU A 75 -9.52 -6.75 -11.97
N ASP A 76 -9.65 -6.91 -10.65
CA ASP A 76 -8.80 -6.29 -9.64
C ASP A 76 -8.51 -7.26 -8.48
N ILE A 77 -7.60 -6.88 -7.60
CA ILE A 77 -7.25 -7.68 -6.42
C ILE A 77 -8.43 -7.82 -5.46
N HIS A 78 -9.30 -6.83 -5.37
CA HIS A 78 -10.45 -6.82 -4.49
C HIS A 78 -11.50 -7.87 -4.93
N GLU A 79 -11.76 -7.99 -6.25
CA GLU A 79 -12.62 -9.03 -6.80
C GLU A 79 -12.03 -10.42 -6.53
N LEU A 80 -10.71 -10.56 -6.69
CA LEU A 80 -10.02 -11.82 -6.42
C LEU A 80 -10.19 -12.23 -4.96
N ILE A 81 -9.91 -11.32 -4.01
CA ILE A 81 -10.04 -11.57 -2.57
C ILE A 81 -11.49 -11.90 -2.22
N GLU A 82 -12.48 -11.15 -2.73
CA GLU A 82 -13.90 -11.43 -2.51
C GLU A 82 -14.28 -12.84 -3.00
N SER A 83 -13.83 -13.22 -4.19
CA SER A 83 -14.10 -14.54 -4.77
C SER A 83 -13.49 -15.67 -3.93
N LEU A 84 -12.28 -15.49 -3.42
CA LEU A 84 -11.59 -16.44 -2.55
C LEU A 84 -12.25 -16.53 -1.17
N VAL A 85 -12.73 -15.44 -0.61
CA VAL A 85 -13.51 -15.44 0.63
C VAL A 85 -14.82 -16.19 0.43
N ILE A 86 -15.53 -15.96 -0.68
CA ILE A 86 -16.77 -16.70 -1.01
C ILE A 86 -16.47 -18.20 -1.15
N LYS A 87 -15.38 -18.57 -1.81
CA LYS A 87 -14.96 -19.97 -1.96
C LYS A 87 -14.69 -20.64 -0.62
N ASN A 88 -14.05 -19.94 0.32
CA ASN A 88 -13.66 -20.48 1.62
C ASN A 88 -14.79 -20.44 2.68
N ALA A 89 -15.60 -19.37 2.70
CA ALA A 89 -16.66 -19.15 3.70
C ALA A 89 -18.05 -19.63 3.24
N GLY A 90 -18.18 -19.95 1.95
CA GLY A 90 -19.45 -20.23 1.27
C GLY A 90 -20.21 -18.97 0.86
N LEU A 91 -20.98 -19.06 -0.23
CA LEU A 91 -21.69 -17.91 -0.83
C LEU A 91 -22.62 -17.20 0.19
N ALA A 92 -23.35 -17.96 1.00
CA ALA A 92 -24.30 -17.43 1.99
C ALA A 92 -23.64 -16.53 3.05
N SER A 93 -22.38 -16.80 3.39
CA SER A 93 -21.63 -16.01 4.38
C SER A 93 -20.65 -15.05 3.68
N GLY A 94 -19.77 -15.55 2.80
CA GLY A 94 -18.74 -14.78 2.12
C GLY A 94 -19.30 -13.65 1.25
N GLY A 95 -20.44 -13.91 0.57
CA GLY A 95 -21.12 -12.87 -0.23
C GLY A 95 -21.67 -11.69 0.56
N LYS A 96 -21.71 -11.76 1.89
CA LYS A 96 -22.11 -10.65 2.76
C LYS A 96 -20.95 -9.72 3.14
N MET A 97 -19.69 -10.09 2.86
CA MET A 97 -18.52 -9.31 3.22
C MET A 97 -18.58 -7.89 2.66
N HIS A 98 -19.07 -7.71 1.45
CA HIS A 98 -19.16 -6.42 0.77
C HIS A 98 -20.44 -5.62 1.08
N THR A 99 -21.28 -6.08 2.02
CA THR A 99 -22.55 -5.41 2.37
C THR A 99 -22.28 -3.98 2.84
N ALA A 100 -23.06 -3.02 2.31
CA ALA A 100 -22.99 -1.60 2.66
C ALA A 100 -21.62 -0.93 2.43
N ARG A 101 -20.82 -1.44 1.49
CA ARG A 101 -19.54 -0.85 1.10
C ARG A 101 -19.49 -0.61 -0.41
N SER A 102 -18.93 0.52 -0.83
CA SER A 102 -18.57 0.79 -2.21
C SER A 102 -17.16 0.28 -2.52
N ARG A 103 -16.91 -0.14 -3.75
CA ARG A 103 -15.55 -0.40 -4.23
C ARG A 103 -14.66 0.84 -4.10
N ASN A 104 -15.22 2.03 -4.33
CA ASN A 104 -14.49 3.30 -4.21
C ASN A 104 -13.97 3.53 -2.78
N ASP A 105 -14.79 3.26 -1.76
CA ASP A 105 -14.39 3.39 -0.35
C ASP A 105 -13.28 2.40 -0.02
N GLN A 106 -13.39 1.18 -0.52
CA GLN A 106 -12.44 0.09 -0.33
C GLN A 106 -11.07 0.46 -0.91
N VAL A 107 -11.01 0.77 -2.19
CA VAL A 107 -9.77 1.15 -2.89
C VAL A 107 -9.13 2.37 -2.24
N SER A 108 -9.93 3.40 -1.90
CA SER A 108 -9.41 4.62 -1.26
C SER A 108 -8.78 4.33 0.11
N LEU A 109 -9.38 3.44 0.90
CA LEU A 109 -8.82 3.02 2.19
C LEU A 109 -7.49 2.29 2.01
N ASP A 110 -7.45 1.33 1.09
CA ASP A 110 -6.30 0.46 0.87
C ASP A 110 -5.08 1.25 0.37
N ILE A 111 -5.30 2.15 -0.59
CA ILE A 111 -4.25 3.07 -1.07
C ILE A 111 -3.73 3.95 0.07
N ARG A 112 -4.61 4.51 0.91
CA ARG A 112 -4.17 5.35 2.04
C ARG A 112 -3.37 4.58 3.07
N MET A 113 -3.74 3.34 3.37
CA MET A 113 -2.98 2.49 4.30
C MET A 113 -1.61 2.16 3.71
N LYS A 114 -1.54 1.78 2.42
CA LYS A 114 -0.27 1.52 1.74
C LYS A 114 0.63 2.76 1.72
N ILE A 115 0.11 3.92 1.33
CA ILE A 115 0.89 5.17 1.29
C ILE A 115 1.47 5.50 2.67
N ARG A 116 0.71 5.31 3.75
CA ARG A 116 1.23 5.54 5.11
C ARG A 116 2.42 4.64 5.44
N ASP A 117 2.35 3.37 5.08
CA ASP A 117 3.44 2.44 5.30
C ASP A 117 4.65 2.79 4.42
N ASP A 118 4.43 3.13 3.15
CA ASP A 118 5.48 3.55 2.22
C ASP A 118 6.18 4.84 2.69
N ILE A 119 5.43 5.82 3.21
CA ILE A 119 5.99 7.04 3.80
C ILE A 119 6.86 6.71 5.01
N ASN A 120 6.41 5.83 5.90
CA ASN A 120 7.23 5.43 7.06
C ASN A 120 8.57 4.82 6.63
N VAL A 121 8.56 3.98 5.59
CA VAL A 121 9.79 3.39 5.03
C VAL A 121 10.67 4.45 4.40
N LEU A 122 10.08 5.38 3.64
CA LEU A 122 10.81 6.48 3.01
C LEU A 122 11.47 7.40 4.07
N CYS A 123 10.73 7.76 5.11
CA CYS A 123 11.27 8.55 6.23
C CYS A 123 12.47 7.85 6.89
N GLN A 124 12.42 6.53 7.06
CA GLN A 124 13.56 5.79 7.59
C GLN A 124 14.79 5.90 6.69
N TYR A 125 14.65 5.75 5.38
CA TYR A 125 15.76 5.93 4.44
C TYR A 125 16.32 7.37 4.42
N LEU A 126 15.45 8.37 4.57
CA LEU A 126 15.89 9.76 4.71
C LEU A 126 16.71 9.96 5.99
N LEU A 127 16.25 9.43 7.13
CA LEU A 127 16.98 9.50 8.40
C LEU A 127 18.33 8.80 8.32
N ASP A 128 18.41 7.62 7.73
CA ASP A 128 19.67 6.90 7.52
C ASP A 128 20.64 7.72 6.63
N THR A 129 20.11 8.38 5.61
CA THR A 129 20.90 9.27 4.73
C THR A 129 21.40 10.49 5.49
N ILE A 130 20.56 11.13 6.30
CA ILE A 130 20.94 12.28 7.15
C ILE A 130 22.04 11.87 8.13
N GLU A 131 21.93 10.72 8.79
CA GLU A 131 22.94 10.20 9.70
C GLU A 131 24.29 9.98 9.00
N ALA A 132 24.26 9.41 7.80
CA ALA A 132 25.46 9.22 6.99
C ALA A 132 26.13 10.56 6.62
N LEU A 133 25.34 11.55 6.21
CA LEU A 133 25.85 12.92 5.89
C LEU A 133 26.47 13.59 7.12
N ILE A 134 25.82 13.51 8.29
CA ILE A 134 26.34 14.07 9.54
C ILE A 134 27.63 13.36 9.95
N SER A 135 27.66 12.03 9.89
CA SER A 135 28.86 11.23 10.23
C SER A 135 30.04 11.61 9.33
N LEU A 136 29.81 11.74 8.03
CA LEU A 136 30.83 12.16 7.09
C LEU A 136 31.28 13.62 7.35
N ALA A 137 30.35 14.51 7.67
CA ALA A 137 30.66 15.90 8.01
C ALA A 137 31.54 15.99 9.27
N GLN A 138 31.33 15.14 10.28
CA GLN A 138 32.17 15.08 11.48
C GLN A 138 33.61 14.72 11.16
N VAL A 139 33.85 13.80 10.24
CA VAL A 139 35.21 13.41 9.80
C VAL A 139 35.88 14.55 9.04
N HIS A 140 35.13 15.35 8.27
CA HIS A 140 35.63 16.36 7.35
C HIS A 140 35.49 17.79 7.81
N GLN A 141 35.46 18.06 9.13
CA GLN A 141 35.27 19.41 9.70
C GLN A 141 36.27 20.44 9.24
N LYS A 142 37.48 20.02 8.88
CA LYS A 142 38.60 20.92 8.45
C LYS A 142 38.96 20.77 6.97
N THR A 143 38.21 19.98 6.22
CA THR A 143 38.48 19.73 4.80
C THR A 143 37.99 20.93 3.98
N VAL A 144 38.93 21.66 3.42
CA VAL A 144 38.66 22.82 2.55
C VAL A 144 38.33 22.35 1.15
N MET A 145 37.31 22.95 0.52
CA MET A 145 36.94 22.70 -0.87
C MET A 145 36.51 23.99 -1.58
N PRO A 146 36.65 24.06 -2.91
CA PRO A 146 36.05 25.13 -3.68
C PRO A 146 34.52 24.94 -3.76
N LEU A 147 33.77 26.00 -3.55
CA LEU A 147 32.35 26.05 -3.86
C LEU A 147 32.16 26.55 -5.28
N TYR A 148 31.16 26.04 -5.98
CA TYR A 148 30.90 26.34 -7.39
C TYR A 148 29.58 27.09 -7.56
N THR A 149 29.57 28.06 -8.47
CA THR A 149 28.36 28.65 -9.03
C THR A 149 28.45 28.64 -10.55
N HIS A 150 27.40 28.28 -11.24
CA HIS A 150 27.39 28.20 -12.71
C HIS A 150 28.56 27.37 -13.29
N LEU A 151 28.94 26.29 -12.62
CA LEU A 151 30.10 25.44 -12.98
C LEU A 151 31.47 26.15 -12.88
N GLN A 152 31.53 27.32 -12.26
CA GLN A 152 32.74 28.07 -12.02
C GLN A 152 33.12 28.05 -10.53
N GLN A 153 34.40 28.03 -10.23
CA GLN A 153 34.91 28.17 -8.88
C GLN A 153 34.55 29.57 -8.35
N ALA A 154 33.89 29.63 -7.21
CA ALA A 154 33.38 30.89 -6.65
C ALA A 154 34.05 31.24 -5.32
N GLN A 155 33.86 30.42 -4.30
CA GLN A 155 34.28 30.66 -2.93
C GLN A 155 35.02 29.46 -2.34
N VAL A 156 35.79 29.72 -1.28
CA VAL A 156 36.33 28.66 -0.43
C VAL A 156 35.28 28.26 0.61
N GLY A 157 35.03 26.99 0.73
CA GLY A 157 34.10 26.41 1.72
C GLY A 157 34.73 25.26 2.49
N VAL A 158 33.97 24.72 3.40
CA VAL A 158 34.34 23.52 4.17
C VAL A 158 33.41 22.42 3.78
N PHE A 159 33.95 21.24 3.51
CA PHE A 159 33.18 20.09 3.03
C PHE A 159 32.10 19.67 4.02
N SER A 160 32.36 19.72 5.32
CA SER A 160 31.34 19.45 6.35
C SER A 160 30.14 20.39 6.25
N HIS A 161 30.36 21.69 6.00
CA HIS A 161 29.31 22.67 5.83
C HIS A 161 28.43 22.34 4.60
N TYR A 162 29.06 21.95 3.50
CA TYR A 162 28.37 21.48 2.30
C TYR A 162 27.48 20.28 2.58
N LEU A 163 27.99 19.25 3.27
CA LEU A 163 27.22 18.07 3.63
C LEU A 163 26.05 18.38 4.58
N LEU A 164 26.29 19.23 5.58
CA LEU A 164 25.25 19.63 6.54
C LEU A 164 24.11 20.43 5.89
N SER A 165 24.37 21.16 4.82
CA SER A 165 23.31 21.87 4.07
C SER A 165 22.31 20.92 3.42
N TYR A 166 22.76 19.75 2.95
CA TYR A 166 21.87 18.69 2.47
C TYR A 166 21.15 17.98 3.61
N ALA A 167 21.87 17.66 4.69
CA ALA A 167 21.25 17.04 5.86
C ALA A 167 20.11 17.89 6.41
N ASP A 168 20.30 19.20 6.51
CA ASP A 168 19.29 20.18 6.94
C ASP A 168 18.08 20.24 6.01
N SER A 169 18.31 20.14 4.69
CA SER A 169 17.25 20.13 3.69
C SER A 169 16.40 18.86 3.80
N LEU A 170 17.06 17.70 3.86
CA LEU A 170 16.37 16.41 4.00
C LEU A 170 15.63 16.31 5.34
N PHE A 171 16.16 16.90 6.42
CA PHE A 171 15.50 16.89 7.71
C PHE A 171 14.15 17.61 7.70
N ARG A 172 14.04 18.72 6.95
CA ARG A 172 12.77 19.42 6.75
C ARG A 172 11.75 18.62 5.94
N ASP A 173 12.21 17.68 5.11
CA ASP A 173 11.32 16.82 4.32
C ASP A 173 10.75 15.65 5.14
N VAL A 174 11.32 15.35 6.32
CA VAL A 174 10.83 14.32 7.24
C VAL A 174 9.72 14.85 8.16
N ASP A 175 9.68 16.16 8.45
CA ASP A 175 8.68 16.81 9.29
C ASP A 175 7.32 16.94 8.55
#